data_c6f242b2308631b4f2606400d9e04490
#
_entry.id   c6f242b2308631b4f2606400d9e04490
#
_cell.length_a   1.000
_cell.length_b   1.000
_cell.length_c   1.000
_cell.angle_alpha   90.00
_cell.angle_beta   90.00
_cell.angle_gamma   90.00
#
_symmetry.space_group_name_H-M   'P 1'
#
loop_
_entity.id
_entity.type
_entity.pdbx_description
1 polymer ?
#
loop_
_entity_poly.entity_id
_entity_poly.type
_entity_poly.pdbx_seq_one_letter_code
_entity_poly.pdbx_strand_id
1 'polypeptide(L)'
;MSEKVLRAIIQLLAASAQVDGVDETEKKIIRKFLEDSFGEDVVETYMNLFERYSSQNLDVKNICQNLNEELTRTQKVIVITNLLEMNIADGIASEKEQKLVQQIATYFNLDLTEYETIRRFVVEDFTEANIHNNIVWIDGIEKTEIKYKHIFREKLDGAIGILRVPSMEMYLLKYAGNTDIYLNSVGIKDHHVYTFPVGSSIRSDKFDKAVYYSDVVSLFLNENRSEAISFEATDIWYYFPNNKIGLRSISIAEESGKLIGLMGASGSGKSTLLNVLNGNLKPTKGKVLINGIDIHSDNDTISGVIGYVPQDDLLIDELTVYQNLYYAAKLSFSDASEDEIDALVQKTLQNLGIHEIQDLKVGNPLQKTISGGQRKRVNIGLELLREPYVLFVDEPTSGLSSRDSENIMDLLKELSLKGKLIFVVIHQPSSDIFKMFDKLLILDVGGYPIYYGNPIEAITYFKGIAGFVDKDRNVCAECGNVNPEQIFNIIETKMVNEYGTFTNQRKVTPKKWNEFFEKHISPPQIQTHQERPSTHLKIPP
;
A
#
# COMPACT_ATOMS: atom_id res chain seq x y z
N MET A 1 -14.32 -14.34 2.48
CA MET A 1 -14.58 -14.93 1.13
C MET A 1 -16.06 -14.74 0.80
N SER A 2 -16.42 -14.49 -0.48
CA SER A 2 -17.84 -14.36 -0.83
C SER A 2 -18.55 -15.72 -0.79
N GLU A 3 -19.85 -15.73 -0.44
CA GLU A 3 -20.67 -16.97 -0.39
C GLU A 3 -20.67 -17.73 -1.73
N LYS A 4 -20.61 -17.00 -2.85
CA LYS A 4 -20.53 -17.58 -4.20
C LYS A 4 -19.27 -18.41 -4.40
N VAL A 5 -18.11 -17.88 -4.01
CA VAL A 5 -16.80 -18.57 -4.11
C VAL A 5 -16.81 -19.81 -3.23
N LEU A 6 -17.31 -19.72 -2.02
CA LEU A 6 -17.37 -20.84 -1.09
C LEU A 6 -18.28 -21.98 -1.61
N ARG A 7 -19.45 -21.64 -2.14
CA ARG A 7 -20.34 -22.64 -2.79
C ARG A 7 -19.67 -23.31 -3.98
N ALA A 8 -18.94 -22.56 -4.80
CA ALA A 8 -18.19 -23.09 -5.93
C ALA A 8 -17.10 -24.08 -5.47
N ILE A 9 -16.32 -23.71 -4.44
CA ILE A 9 -15.31 -24.60 -3.84
C ILE A 9 -15.96 -25.91 -3.39
N ILE A 10 -17.05 -25.86 -2.61
CA ILE A 10 -17.71 -27.05 -2.07
C ILE A 10 -18.26 -27.94 -3.19
N GLN A 11 -18.83 -27.35 -4.23
CA GLN A 11 -19.37 -28.09 -5.37
C GLN A 11 -18.25 -28.82 -6.14
N LEU A 12 -17.11 -28.19 -6.34
CA LEU A 12 -15.98 -28.78 -7.03
C LEU A 12 -15.19 -29.74 -6.13
N LEU A 13 -15.13 -29.53 -4.81
CA LEU A 13 -14.62 -30.49 -3.84
C LEU A 13 -15.46 -31.76 -3.83
N ALA A 14 -16.79 -31.64 -3.84
CA ALA A 14 -17.67 -32.79 -3.94
C ALA A 14 -17.47 -33.58 -5.24
N ALA A 15 -17.17 -32.90 -6.35
CA ALA A 15 -16.82 -33.54 -7.61
C ALA A 15 -15.44 -34.22 -7.56
N SER A 16 -14.47 -33.63 -6.86
CA SER A 16 -13.12 -34.24 -6.64
C SER A 16 -13.24 -35.50 -5.80
N ALA A 17 -13.93 -35.44 -4.69
CA ALA A 17 -14.13 -36.56 -3.78
C ALA A 17 -14.87 -37.75 -4.44
N GLN A 18 -15.73 -37.52 -5.44
CA GLN A 18 -16.38 -38.58 -6.21
C GLN A 18 -15.43 -39.42 -7.07
N VAL A 19 -14.24 -38.90 -7.40
CA VAL A 19 -13.28 -39.56 -8.30
C VAL A 19 -12.69 -40.83 -7.68
N ASP A 20 -12.38 -40.80 -6.39
CA ASP A 20 -11.80 -41.92 -5.63
C ASP A 20 -12.78 -42.54 -4.61
N GLY A 21 -13.96 -41.94 -4.42
CA GLY A 21 -15.03 -42.34 -3.53
C GLY A 21 -15.01 -41.60 -2.21
N VAL A 22 -16.15 -41.07 -1.77
CA VAL A 22 -16.29 -40.32 -0.52
C VAL A 22 -16.28 -41.27 0.68
N ASP A 23 -15.22 -41.28 1.44
CA ASP A 23 -15.13 -42.04 2.70
C ASP A 23 -15.20 -41.14 3.95
N GLU A 24 -15.22 -41.73 5.13
CA GLU A 24 -15.26 -40.98 6.40
C GLU A 24 -13.94 -40.22 6.69
N THR A 25 -12.84 -40.63 6.08
CA THR A 25 -11.54 -39.97 6.22
C THR A 25 -11.54 -38.67 5.45
N GLU A 26 -12.04 -38.71 4.21
CA GLU A 26 -12.20 -37.55 3.35
C GLU A 26 -13.17 -36.51 3.95
N LYS A 27 -14.29 -36.96 4.51
CA LYS A 27 -15.22 -36.06 5.20
C LYS A 27 -14.56 -35.35 6.40
N LYS A 28 -13.70 -36.05 7.17
CA LYS A 28 -12.95 -35.43 8.26
C LYS A 28 -11.96 -34.39 7.77
N ILE A 29 -11.28 -34.66 6.66
CA ILE A 29 -10.33 -33.72 6.04
C ILE A 29 -11.08 -32.47 5.55
N ILE A 30 -12.20 -32.66 4.84
CA ILE A 30 -13.03 -31.56 4.37
C ILE A 30 -13.59 -30.73 5.52
N ARG A 31 -14.07 -31.40 6.58
CA ARG A 31 -14.53 -30.73 7.80
C ARG A 31 -13.43 -29.87 8.40
N LYS A 32 -12.24 -30.42 8.59
CA LYS A 32 -11.10 -29.71 9.11
C LYS A 32 -10.68 -28.54 8.21
N PHE A 33 -10.68 -28.72 6.89
CA PHE A 33 -10.43 -27.67 5.91
C PHE A 33 -11.44 -26.52 6.04
N LEU A 34 -12.73 -26.84 6.18
CA LEU A 34 -13.78 -25.83 6.39
C LEU A 34 -13.63 -25.09 7.71
N GLU A 35 -13.32 -25.81 8.81
CA GLU A 35 -13.03 -25.23 10.13
C GLU A 35 -11.84 -24.28 10.05
N ASP A 36 -10.76 -24.72 9.44
CA ASP A 36 -9.50 -23.99 9.33
C ASP A 36 -9.61 -22.74 8.43
N SER A 37 -10.40 -22.84 7.37
CA SER A 37 -10.52 -21.76 6.36
C SER A 37 -11.66 -20.78 6.65
N PHE A 38 -12.74 -21.22 7.33
CA PHE A 38 -14.00 -20.45 7.42
C PHE A 38 -14.57 -20.32 8.84
N GLY A 39 -13.99 -21.03 9.82
CA GLY A 39 -14.44 -21.03 11.21
C GLY A 39 -15.55 -22.04 11.51
N GLU A 40 -15.69 -22.39 12.79
CA GLU A 40 -16.61 -23.45 13.26
C GLU A 40 -18.08 -23.19 12.97
N ASP A 41 -18.51 -21.93 12.99
CA ASP A 41 -19.93 -21.52 12.88
C ASP A 41 -20.60 -21.95 11.55
N VAL A 42 -19.80 -22.10 10.48
CA VAL A 42 -20.33 -22.38 9.13
C VAL A 42 -20.16 -23.85 8.69
N VAL A 43 -19.36 -24.63 9.43
CA VAL A 43 -18.95 -25.98 9.03
C VAL A 43 -20.14 -26.90 8.77
N GLU A 44 -21.08 -26.99 9.69
CA GLU A 44 -22.24 -27.86 9.55
C GLU A 44 -23.09 -27.53 8.33
N THR A 45 -23.27 -26.24 8.04
CA THR A 45 -24.03 -25.78 6.86
C THR A 45 -23.37 -26.25 5.57
N TYR A 46 -22.05 -26.13 5.48
CA TYR A 46 -21.30 -26.46 4.28
C TYR A 46 -20.99 -27.95 4.14
N MET A 47 -20.85 -28.68 5.25
CA MET A 47 -20.81 -30.14 5.23
C MET A 47 -22.11 -30.75 4.70
N ASN A 48 -23.26 -30.24 5.12
CA ASN A 48 -24.56 -30.66 4.57
C ASN A 48 -24.66 -30.37 3.05
N LEU A 49 -24.11 -29.24 2.61
CA LEU A 49 -24.06 -28.86 1.20
C LEU A 49 -23.12 -29.81 0.42
N PHE A 50 -21.95 -30.10 0.96
CA PHE A 50 -21.00 -31.07 0.40
C PHE A 50 -21.63 -32.47 0.26
N GLU A 51 -22.28 -33.02 1.29
CA GLU A 51 -22.96 -34.31 1.23
C GLU A 51 -24.08 -34.34 0.19
N ARG A 52 -24.82 -33.24 0.09
CA ARG A 52 -25.87 -33.11 -0.94
C ARG A 52 -25.26 -33.13 -2.35
N TYR A 53 -24.15 -32.44 -2.59
CA TYR A 53 -23.49 -32.46 -3.88
C TYR A 53 -22.83 -33.80 -4.17
N SER A 54 -22.18 -34.42 -3.17
CA SER A 54 -21.55 -35.74 -3.30
C SER A 54 -22.52 -36.86 -3.66
N SER A 55 -23.82 -36.70 -3.36
CA SER A 55 -24.86 -37.65 -3.74
C SER A 55 -25.42 -37.44 -5.16
N GLN A 56 -25.02 -36.39 -5.88
CA GLN A 56 -25.47 -36.06 -7.22
C GLN A 56 -24.42 -36.47 -8.25
N ASN A 57 -24.87 -36.82 -9.48
CA ASN A 57 -23.92 -37.00 -10.58
C ASN A 57 -23.51 -35.62 -11.11
N LEU A 58 -22.27 -35.21 -10.80
CA LEU A 58 -21.76 -33.86 -11.10
C LEU A 58 -21.08 -33.84 -12.47
N ASP A 59 -21.54 -33.01 -13.37
CA ASP A 59 -20.87 -32.66 -14.61
C ASP A 59 -19.95 -31.45 -14.38
N VAL A 60 -18.67 -31.73 -14.10
CA VAL A 60 -17.65 -30.70 -13.80
C VAL A 60 -17.55 -29.65 -14.90
N LYS A 61 -17.69 -30.03 -16.17
CA LYS A 61 -17.63 -29.10 -17.30
C LYS A 61 -18.77 -28.09 -17.24
N ASN A 62 -19.99 -28.57 -17.01
CA ASN A 62 -21.18 -27.72 -16.91
C ASN A 62 -21.11 -26.81 -15.67
N ILE A 63 -20.64 -27.35 -14.54
CA ILE A 63 -20.42 -26.56 -13.32
C ILE A 63 -19.44 -25.42 -13.60
N CYS A 64 -18.27 -25.69 -14.19
CA CYS A 64 -17.29 -24.68 -14.51
C CYS A 64 -17.79 -23.65 -15.52
N GLN A 65 -18.62 -24.04 -16.49
CA GLN A 65 -19.23 -23.11 -17.44
C GLN A 65 -20.16 -22.12 -16.73
N ASN A 66 -21.01 -22.59 -15.83
CA ASN A 66 -21.88 -21.72 -15.03
C ASN A 66 -21.07 -20.78 -14.13
N LEU A 67 -20.04 -21.32 -13.47
CA LEU A 67 -19.17 -20.53 -12.59
C LEU A 67 -18.33 -19.50 -13.37
N ASN A 68 -18.06 -19.72 -14.66
CA ASN A 68 -17.36 -18.76 -15.51
C ASN A 68 -18.12 -17.43 -15.67
N GLU A 69 -19.44 -17.46 -15.64
CA GLU A 69 -20.27 -16.26 -15.72
C GLU A 69 -20.41 -15.56 -14.36
N GLU A 70 -20.26 -16.32 -13.26
CA GLU A 70 -20.48 -15.80 -11.90
C GLU A 70 -19.20 -15.34 -11.20
N LEU A 71 -18.05 -15.96 -11.50
CA LEU A 71 -16.79 -15.74 -10.80
C LEU A 71 -15.83 -14.85 -11.59
N THR A 72 -15.21 -13.89 -10.91
CA THR A 72 -14.09 -13.14 -11.46
C THR A 72 -12.86 -14.04 -11.67
N ARG A 73 -11.89 -13.58 -12.48
CA ARG A 73 -10.63 -14.32 -12.70
C ARG A 73 -9.89 -14.60 -11.38
N THR A 74 -9.81 -13.61 -10.50
CA THR A 74 -9.20 -13.73 -9.17
C THR A 74 -9.91 -14.79 -8.32
N GLN A 75 -11.24 -14.81 -8.32
CA GLN A 75 -12.02 -15.81 -7.59
C GLN A 75 -11.79 -17.24 -8.11
N LYS A 76 -11.61 -17.41 -9.41
CA LYS A 76 -11.28 -18.71 -10.03
C LYS A 76 -9.91 -19.23 -9.56
N VAL A 77 -8.90 -18.35 -9.44
CA VAL A 77 -7.61 -18.74 -8.88
C VAL A 77 -7.74 -19.15 -7.42
N ILE A 78 -8.52 -18.43 -6.63
CA ILE A 78 -8.79 -18.81 -5.23
C ILE A 78 -9.44 -20.19 -5.15
N VAL A 79 -10.40 -20.50 -6.02
CA VAL A 79 -11.02 -21.84 -6.10
C VAL A 79 -9.95 -22.91 -6.40
N ILE A 80 -9.13 -22.69 -7.43
CA ILE A 80 -8.06 -23.64 -7.81
C ILE A 80 -7.06 -23.84 -6.66
N THR A 81 -6.65 -22.77 -6.00
CA THR A 81 -5.72 -22.85 -4.87
C THR A 81 -6.29 -23.70 -3.74
N ASN A 82 -7.56 -23.50 -3.37
CA ASN A 82 -8.21 -24.29 -2.33
C ASN A 82 -8.38 -25.77 -2.74
N LEU A 83 -8.69 -26.06 -4.01
CA LEU A 83 -8.75 -27.45 -4.51
C LEU A 83 -7.37 -28.14 -4.45
N LEU A 84 -6.31 -27.42 -4.78
CA LEU A 84 -4.94 -27.95 -4.68
C LEU A 84 -4.53 -28.21 -3.24
N GLU A 85 -4.85 -27.31 -2.30
CA GLU A 85 -4.58 -27.52 -0.86
C GLU A 85 -5.32 -28.73 -0.32
N MET A 86 -6.58 -28.88 -0.71
CA MET A 86 -7.39 -30.00 -0.27
C MET A 86 -6.81 -31.34 -0.74
N ASN A 87 -6.37 -31.43 -2.00
CA ASN A 87 -5.81 -32.65 -2.56
C ASN A 87 -4.48 -33.08 -1.91
N ILE A 88 -3.80 -32.20 -1.17
CA ILE A 88 -2.57 -32.54 -0.43
C ILE A 88 -2.80 -32.71 1.08
N ALA A 89 -4.01 -32.46 1.58
CA ALA A 89 -4.30 -32.46 3.00
C ALA A 89 -4.18 -33.87 3.64
N ASP A 90 -4.32 -34.92 2.85
CA ASP A 90 -4.10 -36.32 3.23
C ASP A 90 -2.67 -36.83 2.97
N GLY A 91 -1.82 -35.98 2.39
CA GLY A 91 -0.39 -36.24 2.14
C GLY A 91 -0.06 -36.81 0.76
N ILE A 92 -1.02 -37.24 -0.06
CA ILE A 92 -0.77 -37.81 -1.39
C ILE A 92 -1.93 -37.46 -2.33
N ALA A 93 -1.75 -36.40 -3.14
CA ALA A 93 -2.69 -36.13 -4.23
C ALA A 93 -2.66 -37.25 -5.29
N SER A 94 -3.76 -37.92 -5.53
CA SER A 94 -3.85 -38.95 -6.58
C SER A 94 -3.66 -38.33 -7.98
N GLU A 95 -3.14 -39.12 -8.93
CA GLU A 95 -3.01 -38.64 -10.32
C GLU A 95 -4.35 -38.22 -10.93
N LYS A 96 -5.44 -38.82 -10.50
CA LYS A 96 -6.78 -38.50 -11.00
C LYS A 96 -7.26 -37.14 -10.48
N GLU A 97 -7.06 -36.86 -9.19
CA GLU A 97 -7.40 -35.56 -8.60
C GLU A 97 -6.58 -34.44 -9.20
N GLN A 98 -5.27 -34.63 -9.39
CA GLN A 98 -4.41 -33.66 -10.07
C GLN A 98 -4.89 -33.37 -11.48
N LYS A 99 -5.27 -34.41 -12.26
CA LYS A 99 -5.83 -34.25 -13.61
C LYS A 99 -7.17 -33.52 -13.59
N LEU A 100 -8.01 -33.79 -12.59
CA LEU A 100 -9.30 -33.11 -12.45
C LEU A 100 -9.11 -31.61 -12.18
N VAL A 101 -8.23 -31.21 -11.24
CA VAL A 101 -7.96 -29.79 -10.96
C VAL A 101 -7.35 -29.10 -12.18
N GLN A 102 -6.48 -29.77 -12.94
CA GLN A 102 -5.96 -29.26 -14.20
C GLN A 102 -7.07 -29.04 -15.25
N GLN A 103 -8.04 -29.96 -15.34
CA GLN A 103 -9.20 -29.80 -16.21
C GLN A 103 -10.06 -28.63 -15.78
N ILE A 104 -10.30 -28.46 -14.46
CA ILE A 104 -11.05 -27.33 -13.92
C ILE A 104 -10.35 -26.01 -14.26
N ALA A 105 -9.00 -25.93 -14.11
CA ALA A 105 -8.22 -24.78 -14.51
C ALA A 105 -8.37 -24.45 -16.00
N THR A 106 -8.38 -25.48 -16.86
CA THR A 106 -8.62 -25.32 -18.30
C THR A 106 -10.04 -24.81 -18.59
N TYR A 107 -11.06 -25.32 -17.90
CA TYR A 107 -12.44 -24.85 -18.05
C TYR A 107 -12.63 -23.42 -17.54
N PHE A 108 -11.83 -22.97 -16.56
CA PHE A 108 -11.78 -21.60 -16.09
C PHE A 108 -10.97 -20.65 -16.99
N ASN A 109 -10.42 -21.16 -18.10
CA ASN A 109 -9.57 -20.42 -19.03
C ASN A 109 -8.31 -19.82 -18.36
N LEU A 110 -7.73 -20.53 -17.40
CA LEU A 110 -6.43 -20.20 -16.82
C LEU A 110 -5.31 -20.64 -17.79
N ASP A 111 -4.26 -19.80 -17.89
CA ASP A 111 -3.06 -20.18 -18.62
C ASP A 111 -2.38 -21.38 -17.95
N LEU A 112 -1.99 -22.38 -18.73
CA LEU A 112 -1.39 -23.61 -18.18
C LEU A 112 -0.04 -23.37 -17.48
N THR A 113 0.73 -22.40 -17.92
CA THR A 113 2.02 -22.04 -17.30
C THR A 113 1.77 -21.40 -15.93
N GLU A 114 0.75 -20.54 -15.86
CA GLU A 114 0.35 -19.88 -14.63
C GLU A 114 -0.27 -20.87 -13.63
N TYR A 115 -1.15 -21.76 -14.11
CA TYR A 115 -1.66 -22.88 -13.32
C TYR A 115 -0.53 -23.74 -12.73
N GLU A 116 0.46 -24.12 -13.54
CA GLU A 116 1.57 -24.94 -13.08
C GLU A 116 2.43 -24.21 -12.03
N THR A 117 2.58 -22.90 -12.18
CA THR A 117 3.28 -22.07 -11.19
C THR A 117 2.54 -22.03 -9.85
N ILE A 118 1.21 -21.88 -9.89
CA ILE A 118 0.35 -21.92 -8.69
C ILE A 118 0.41 -23.32 -8.08
N ARG A 119 0.27 -24.37 -8.88
CA ARG A 119 0.32 -25.76 -8.42
C ARG A 119 1.62 -26.04 -7.67
N ARG A 120 2.76 -25.69 -8.26
CA ARG A 120 4.07 -25.86 -7.60
C ARG A 120 4.15 -25.11 -6.28
N PHE A 121 3.71 -23.88 -6.25
CA PHE A 121 3.73 -23.08 -5.02
C PHE A 121 2.87 -23.69 -3.90
N VAL A 122 1.71 -24.28 -4.25
CA VAL A 122 0.81 -24.90 -3.28
C VAL A 122 1.31 -26.29 -2.85
N VAL A 123 1.65 -27.15 -3.83
CA VAL A 123 1.82 -28.59 -3.63
C VAL A 123 3.27 -28.99 -3.29
N GLU A 124 4.26 -28.33 -3.91
CA GLU A 124 5.66 -28.72 -3.71
C GLU A 124 6.20 -28.30 -2.34
N ASP A 125 7.28 -28.97 -1.92
CA ASP A 125 7.97 -28.65 -0.68
C ASP A 125 8.39 -27.18 -0.65
N PHE A 126 8.08 -26.52 0.47
CA PHE A 126 8.34 -25.11 0.68
C PHE A 126 9.82 -24.91 1.07
N THR A 127 10.68 -25.00 0.06
CA THR A 127 12.15 -24.91 0.21
C THR A 127 12.73 -23.85 -0.71
N GLU A 128 13.92 -23.36 -0.35
CA GLU A 128 14.66 -22.37 -1.13
C GLU A 128 14.95 -22.83 -2.58
N ALA A 129 15.10 -24.15 -2.79
CA ALA A 129 15.37 -24.74 -4.10
C ALA A 129 14.22 -24.52 -5.11
N ASN A 130 13.00 -24.30 -4.63
CA ASN A 130 11.79 -24.13 -5.42
C ASN A 130 11.44 -22.66 -5.67
N ILE A 131 12.34 -21.71 -5.33
CA ILE A 131 12.10 -20.27 -5.53
C ILE A 131 12.28 -19.90 -7.00
N HIS A 132 11.24 -19.28 -7.56
CA HIS A 132 11.23 -18.74 -8.94
C HIS A 132 11.22 -17.21 -8.94
N ASN A 133 11.48 -16.60 -10.09
CA ASN A 133 11.49 -15.13 -10.24
C ASN A 133 10.17 -14.44 -9.81
N ASN A 134 9.06 -15.18 -9.83
CA ASN A 134 7.75 -14.68 -9.40
C ASN A 134 7.48 -14.86 -7.90
N ILE A 135 8.46 -15.29 -7.11
CA ILE A 135 8.33 -15.49 -5.66
C ILE A 135 9.24 -14.51 -4.92
N VAL A 136 8.69 -13.80 -3.93
CA VAL A 136 9.44 -13.13 -2.87
C VAL A 136 9.57 -14.09 -1.70
N TRP A 137 10.79 -14.28 -1.25
CA TRP A 137 11.11 -15.12 -0.10
C TRP A 137 11.46 -14.27 1.11
N ILE A 138 10.88 -14.56 2.26
CA ILE A 138 11.12 -13.84 3.51
C ILE A 138 11.58 -14.87 4.53
N ASP A 139 12.77 -14.69 5.08
CA ASP A 139 13.31 -15.57 6.14
C ASP A 139 14.21 -14.82 7.13
N GLY A 140 14.68 -15.53 8.16
CA GLY A 140 15.58 -15.03 9.21
C GLY A 140 17.06 -15.14 8.86
N ILE A 141 17.44 -15.39 7.61
CA ILE A 141 18.83 -15.61 7.21
C ILE A 141 19.32 -14.40 6.41
N GLU A 142 20.31 -13.70 6.92
CA GLU A 142 20.97 -12.62 6.19
C GLU A 142 21.85 -13.20 5.08
N LYS A 143 21.61 -12.82 3.83
CA LYS A 143 22.30 -13.36 2.65
C LYS A 143 23.00 -12.25 1.88
N THR A 144 24.25 -12.47 1.54
CA THR A 144 25.09 -11.49 0.82
C THR A 144 25.02 -11.61 -0.71
N GLU A 145 24.75 -12.82 -1.22
CA GLU A 145 24.56 -13.07 -2.67
C GLU A 145 23.21 -13.76 -2.89
N ILE A 146 22.22 -13.01 -3.40
CA ILE A 146 20.85 -13.49 -3.60
C ILE A 146 20.53 -13.49 -5.09
N LYS A 147 20.06 -14.65 -5.59
CA LYS A 147 19.60 -14.83 -6.99
C LYS A 147 18.08 -14.69 -7.16
N TYR A 148 17.36 -14.40 -6.08
CA TYR A 148 15.91 -14.28 -6.04
C TYR A 148 15.49 -13.07 -5.18
N LYS A 149 14.23 -12.71 -5.21
CA LYS A 149 13.68 -11.59 -4.44
C LYS A 149 13.57 -11.98 -2.97
N HIS A 150 14.20 -11.21 -2.07
CA HIS A 150 14.32 -11.57 -0.67
C HIS A 150 14.07 -10.38 0.28
N ILE A 151 13.42 -10.67 1.41
CA ILE A 151 13.25 -9.75 2.53
C ILE A 151 13.78 -10.43 3.79
N PHE A 152 14.77 -9.84 4.43
CA PHE A 152 15.33 -10.34 5.68
C PHE A 152 14.47 -9.94 6.89
N ARG A 153 14.21 -10.93 7.80
CA ARG A 153 13.56 -10.70 9.10
C ARG A 153 14.22 -11.53 10.17
N GLU A 154 15.16 -10.93 10.92
CA GLU A 154 16.11 -11.59 11.84
C GLU A 154 15.51 -12.65 12.76
N LYS A 155 14.31 -12.42 13.27
CA LYS A 155 13.69 -13.31 14.28
C LYS A 155 12.62 -14.25 13.68
N LEU A 156 12.55 -14.38 12.38
CA LEU A 156 11.64 -15.33 11.73
C LEU A 156 12.22 -16.74 11.78
N ASP A 157 11.56 -17.61 12.52
CA ASP A 157 11.84 -19.07 12.51
C ASP A 157 10.92 -19.73 11.48
N GLY A 158 11.48 -20.05 10.32
CA GLY A 158 10.78 -20.51 9.14
C GLY A 158 10.92 -19.55 7.97
N ALA A 159 10.00 -19.65 7.01
CA ALA A 159 9.99 -18.82 5.83
C ALA A 159 8.58 -18.46 5.35
N ILE A 160 8.44 -17.29 4.71
CA ILE A 160 7.23 -16.87 4.04
C ILE A 160 7.55 -16.71 2.56
N GLY A 161 6.80 -17.37 1.68
CA GLY A 161 6.84 -17.14 0.24
C GLY A 161 5.63 -16.34 -0.21
N ILE A 162 5.86 -15.38 -1.10
CA ILE A 162 4.78 -14.64 -1.73
C ILE A 162 4.92 -14.77 -3.24
N LEU A 163 3.97 -15.50 -3.84
CA LEU A 163 3.90 -15.74 -5.28
C LEU A 163 3.11 -14.61 -5.96
N ARG A 164 3.68 -13.96 -6.97
CA ARG A 164 2.96 -13.08 -7.88
C ARG A 164 2.31 -13.91 -9.01
N VAL A 165 1.02 -13.67 -9.24
CA VAL A 165 0.23 -14.18 -10.38
C VAL A 165 0.06 -13.04 -11.38
N PRO A 166 0.91 -12.95 -12.44
CA PRO A 166 1.03 -11.73 -13.26
C PRO A 166 -0.23 -11.34 -14.03
N SER A 167 -1.00 -12.33 -14.55
CA SER A 167 -2.18 -12.06 -15.39
C SER A 167 -3.30 -11.33 -14.63
N MET A 168 -3.27 -11.34 -13.29
CA MET A 168 -4.31 -10.77 -12.42
C MET A 168 -3.74 -9.77 -11.42
N GLU A 169 -2.43 -9.54 -11.45
CA GLU A 169 -1.70 -8.74 -10.44
C GLU A 169 -2.06 -9.11 -8.99
N MET A 170 -2.33 -10.41 -8.75
CA MET A 170 -2.62 -10.89 -7.42
C MET A 170 -1.41 -11.58 -6.81
N TYR A 171 -1.41 -11.66 -5.49
CA TYR A 171 -0.35 -12.31 -4.72
C TYR A 171 -0.94 -13.39 -3.82
N LEU A 172 -0.27 -14.54 -3.75
CA LEU A 172 -0.56 -15.65 -2.85
C LEU A 172 0.57 -15.76 -1.83
N LEU A 173 0.22 -15.93 -0.56
CA LEU A 173 1.15 -16.05 0.55
C LEU A 173 1.08 -17.46 1.13
N LYS A 174 2.23 -18.10 1.36
CA LYS A 174 2.37 -19.35 2.09
C LYS A 174 3.45 -19.16 3.15
N TYR A 175 3.19 -19.67 4.35
CA TYR A 175 4.14 -19.66 5.47
C TYR A 175 4.49 -21.10 5.86
N ALA A 176 5.75 -21.34 6.22
CA ALA A 176 6.20 -22.59 6.85
C ALA A 176 7.18 -22.27 7.97
N GLY A 177 6.82 -22.59 9.20
CA GLY A 177 7.67 -22.34 10.37
C GLY A 177 6.93 -22.30 11.70
N ASN A 178 7.66 -21.89 12.75
CA ASN A 178 7.20 -21.91 14.14
C ASN A 178 6.98 -20.51 14.75
N THR A 179 7.06 -19.46 13.95
CA THR A 179 6.80 -18.09 14.42
C THR A 179 5.32 -17.77 14.29
N ASP A 180 4.71 -17.17 15.31
CA ASP A 180 3.35 -16.66 15.22
C ASP A 180 3.31 -15.49 14.23
N ILE A 181 2.65 -15.71 13.09
CA ILE A 181 2.52 -14.74 12.00
C ILE A 181 1.07 -14.31 11.87
N TYR A 182 0.87 -13.01 11.67
CA TYR A 182 -0.44 -12.40 11.48
C TYR A 182 -0.51 -11.71 10.12
N LEU A 183 -1.50 -12.10 9.33
CA LEU A 183 -1.87 -11.40 8.09
C LEU A 183 -3.08 -10.50 8.40
N ASN A 184 -2.92 -9.18 8.27
CA ASN A 184 -3.99 -8.22 8.57
C ASN A 184 -4.61 -8.43 9.97
N SER A 185 -3.78 -8.74 10.99
CA SER A 185 -4.18 -9.03 12.38
C SER A 185 -4.91 -10.37 12.60
N VAL A 186 -4.98 -11.24 11.58
CA VAL A 186 -5.49 -12.61 11.70
C VAL A 186 -4.31 -13.56 11.69
N GLY A 187 -4.22 -14.43 12.70
CA GLY A 187 -3.16 -15.47 12.77
C GLY A 187 -3.24 -16.40 11.56
N ILE A 188 -2.12 -16.64 10.90
CA ILE A 188 -2.04 -17.56 9.76
C ILE A 188 -1.49 -18.93 10.20
N LYS A 189 -1.92 -19.97 9.51
CA LYS A 189 -1.53 -21.35 9.79
C LYS A 189 -0.35 -21.76 8.92
N ASP A 190 0.43 -22.69 9.46
CA ASP A 190 1.53 -23.32 8.77
C ASP A 190 1.06 -24.08 7.52
N HIS A 191 1.82 -23.95 6.43
CA HIS A 191 1.56 -24.56 5.12
C HIS A 191 0.24 -24.23 4.43
N HIS A 192 -0.57 -23.31 4.96
CA HIS A 192 -1.81 -22.84 4.31
C HIS A 192 -1.54 -21.63 3.41
N VAL A 193 -2.26 -21.55 2.27
CA VAL A 193 -2.10 -20.46 1.29
C VAL A 193 -3.18 -19.40 1.49
N TYR A 194 -2.75 -18.17 1.59
CA TYR A 194 -3.61 -17.00 1.76
C TYR A 194 -3.50 -16.06 0.56
N THR A 195 -4.54 -15.31 0.29
CA THR A 195 -4.43 -14.17 -0.61
C THR A 195 -3.74 -13.00 0.10
N PHE A 196 -2.88 -12.27 -0.63
CA PHE A 196 -2.18 -11.09 -0.14
C PHE A 196 -2.58 -9.87 -0.98
N PRO A 197 -3.78 -9.28 -0.72
CA PRO A 197 -4.30 -8.15 -1.50
C PRO A 197 -3.66 -6.81 -1.12
N VAL A 198 -3.91 -5.79 -1.95
CA VAL A 198 -3.50 -4.39 -1.69
C VAL A 198 -3.91 -3.95 -0.28
N GLY A 199 -2.98 -3.33 0.44
CA GLY A 199 -3.16 -2.90 1.82
C GLY A 199 -2.97 -4.01 2.85
N SER A 200 -2.43 -5.18 2.45
CA SER A 200 -2.08 -6.24 3.40
C SER A 200 -0.76 -5.96 4.11
N SER A 201 -0.68 -6.43 5.35
CA SER A 201 0.54 -6.41 6.13
C SER A 201 0.77 -7.75 6.83
N ILE A 202 2.02 -8.19 6.85
CA ILE A 202 2.47 -9.36 7.61
C ILE A 202 3.17 -8.87 8.87
N ARG A 203 2.73 -9.36 10.02
CA ARG A 203 3.24 -8.95 11.33
C ARG A 203 3.58 -10.16 12.19
N SER A 204 4.48 -9.94 13.12
CA SER A 204 4.77 -10.83 14.24
C SER A 204 5.22 -9.97 15.41
N ASP A 205 4.98 -10.43 16.63
CA ASP A 205 5.52 -9.80 17.84
C ASP A 205 7.06 -9.85 17.89
N LYS A 206 7.66 -10.72 17.06
CA LYS A 206 9.11 -10.86 16.92
C LYS A 206 9.72 -9.93 15.86
N PHE A 207 8.92 -9.34 14.99
CA PHE A 207 9.44 -8.49 13.91
C PHE A 207 9.72 -7.07 14.42
N ASP A 208 10.85 -6.52 14.00
CA ASP A 208 11.22 -5.11 14.17
C ASP A 208 10.35 -4.18 13.32
N LYS A 209 9.90 -4.66 12.17
CA LYS A 209 9.05 -3.94 11.21
C LYS A 209 8.13 -4.91 10.49
N ALA A 210 6.86 -4.55 10.33
CA ALA A 210 5.91 -5.29 9.49
C ALA A 210 6.42 -5.37 8.05
N VAL A 211 5.95 -6.36 7.30
CA VAL A 211 6.12 -6.44 5.84
C VAL A 211 4.82 -6.00 5.20
N TYR A 212 4.84 -4.91 4.45
CA TYR A 212 3.68 -4.36 3.78
C TYR A 212 3.58 -4.87 2.34
N TYR A 213 2.39 -4.77 1.78
CA TYR A 213 2.14 -5.06 0.36
C TYR A 213 3.11 -4.30 -0.55
N SER A 214 3.35 -3.04 -0.25
CA SER A 214 4.29 -2.19 -0.99
C SER A 214 5.73 -2.70 -0.94
N ASP A 215 6.21 -3.24 0.20
CA ASP A 215 7.56 -3.81 0.31
C ASP A 215 7.74 -4.99 -0.66
N VAL A 216 6.70 -5.84 -0.79
CA VAL A 216 6.70 -6.99 -1.70
C VAL A 216 6.66 -6.56 -3.17
N VAL A 217 5.72 -5.66 -3.50
CA VAL A 217 5.55 -5.17 -4.88
C VAL A 217 6.81 -4.48 -5.39
N SER A 218 7.52 -3.74 -4.53
CA SER A 218 8.76 -3.04 -4.89
C SER A 218 9.82 -3.95 -5.50
N LEU A 219 9.90 -5.19 -5.04
CA LEU A 219 10.88 -6.17 -5.52
C LEU A 219 10.57 -6.69 -6.93
N PHE A 220 9.31 -6.58 -7.37
CA PHE A 220 8.91 -6.92 -8.73
C PHE A 220 9.01 -5.75 -9.71
N LEU A 221 9.00 -4.51 -9.21
CA LEU A 221 9.01 -3.30 -10.03
C LEU A 221 10.43 -2.81 -10.37
N ASN A 222 11.45 -3.23 -9.63
CA ASN A 222 12.83 -2.76 -9.81
C ASN A 222 13.48 -3.11 -11.17
N GLU A 223 12.84 -3.92 -12.00
CA GLU A 223 13.35 -4.33 -13.32
C GLU A 223 13.04 -3.31 -14.43
N ASN A 224 12.10 -2.36 -14.23
CA ASN A 224 11.63 -1.43 -15.27
C ASN A 224 11.54 0.03 -14.76
N ARG A 225 12.61 0.59 -14.18
CA ARG A 225 12.63 2.02 -13.83
C ARG A 225 12.68 2.87 -15.11
N SER A 226 11.51 3.35 -15.54
CA SER A 226 11.40 4.49 -16.45
C SER A 226 11.96 5.77 -15.79
N GLU A 227 12.35 6.73 -16.63
CA GLU A 227 13.01 8.01 -16.36
C GLU A 227 12.74 8.62 -14.98
N ALA A 228 13.79 8.73 -14.14
CA ALA A 228 13.69 9.33 -12.82
C ALA A 228 13.46 10.86 -12.96
N ILE A 229 12.45 11.38 -12.26
CA ILE A 229 12.16 12.83 -12.20
C ILE A 229 12.90 13.41 -11.01
N SER A 230 13.54 14.57 -11.21
CA SER A 230 14.09 15.39 -10.16
C SER A 230 13.12 16.50 -9.77
N PHE A 231 12.95 16.70 -8.46
CA PHE A 231 12.17 17.78 -7.87
C PHE A 231 13.07 18.59 -6.94
N GLU A 232 13.18 19.89 -7.19
CA GLU A 232 14.00 20.80 -6.41
C GLU A 232 13.21 22.03 -5.98
N ALA A 233 13.21 22.31 -4.68
CA ALA A 233 12.75 23.57 -4.13
C ALA A 233 13.94 24.20 -3.39
N THR A 234 14.34 25.41 -3.78
CA THR A 234 15.54 26.06 -3.26
C THR A 234 15.21 27.38 -2.60
N ASP A 235 15.58 27.52 -1.32
CA ASP A 235 15.44 28.73 -0.49
C ASP A 235 14.03 29.34 -0.56
N ILE A 236 13.01 28.52 -0.36
CA ILE A 236 11.59 28.92 -0.45
C ILE A 236 11.23 29.81 0.74
N TRP A 237 10.81 31.04 0.42
CA TRP A 237 10.18 31.98 1.35
C TRP A 237 8.80 32.34 0.87
N TYR A 238 7.86 32.47 1.79
CA TYR A 238 6.52 32.95 1.48
C TYR A 238 6.03 33.97 2.51
N TYR A 239 5.60 35.13 2.02
CA TYR A 239 5.02 36.20 2.82
C TYR A 239 3.56 36.37 2.43
N PHE A 240 2.69 36.37 3.41
CA PHE A 240 1.28 36.74 3.19
C PHE A 240 1.14 38.23 2.85
N PRO A 241 0.00 38.66 2.26
CA PRO A 241 -0.22 40.06 1.90
C PRO A 241 -0.06 41.08 3.07
N ASN A 242 -0.26 40.61 4.30
CA ASN A 242 -0.08 41.41 5.52
C ASN A 242 1.37 41.40 6.05
N ASN A 243 2.34 41.05 5.24
CA ASN A 243 3.75 40.87 5.59
C ASN A 243 4.03 39.83 6.69
N LYS A 244 3.04 39.00 7.05
CA LYS A 244 3.27 37.86 7.95
C LYS A 244 4.03 36.77 7.20
N ILE A 245 5.11 36.30 7.81
CA ILE A 245 5.93 35.22 7.23
C ILE A 245 5.21 33.89 7.37
N GLY A 246 5.00 33.22 6.26
CA GLY A 246 4.42 31.88 6.19
C GLY A 246 5.48 30.78 6.10
N LEU A 247 6.54 31.01 5.32
CA LEU A 247 7.62 30.02 5.13
C LEU A 247 8.98 30.73 5.16
N ARG A 248 10.01 30.01 5.67
CA ARG A 248 11.37 30.53 5.88
C ARG A 248 12.41 29.58 5.34
N SER A 249 13.08 29.95 4.26
CA SER A 249 14.27 29.27 3.71
C SER A 249 14.14 27.74 3.65
N ILE A 250 13.08 27.24 3.02
CA ILE A 250 12.87 25.80 2.89
C ILE A 250 13.53 25.31 1.62
N SER A 251 14.36 24.27 1.74
CA SER A 251 14.99 23.60 0.59
C SER A 251 14.68 22.11 0.62
N ILE A 252 14.29 21.57 -0.53
CA ILE A 252 13.97 20.15 -0.75
C ILE A 252 14.62 19.73 -2.05
N ALA A 253 15.25 18.57 -2.07
CA ALA A 253 15.80 17.99 -3.29
C ALA A 253 15.57 16.47 -3.27
N GLU A 254 14.71 16.00 -4.17
CA GLU A 254 14.28 14.61 -4.22
C GLU A 254 14.13 14.10 -5.64
N GLU A 255 14.29 12.80 -5.78
CA GLU A 255 14.01 12.09 -7.01
C GLU A 255 12.71 11.27 -6.87
N SER A 256 12.10 10.92 -8.00
CA SER A 256 10.94 10.04 -8.05
C SER A 256 11.20 8.70 -7.33
N GLY A 257 10.12 8.02 -6.95
CA GLY A 257 10.21 6.76 -6.21
C GLY A 257 10.23 6.93 -4.69
N LYS A 258 9.83 8.10 -4.17
CA LYS A 258 9.84 8.39 -2.73
C LYS A 258 8.50 8.90 -2.23
N LEU A 259 8.20 8.55 -0.97
CA LEU A 259 7.09 9.05 -0.19
C LEU A 259 7.61 10.01 0.89
N ILE A 260 7.30 11.30 0.78
CA ILE A 260 7.79 12.35 1.66
C ILE A 260 6.68 12.84 2.58
N GLY A 261 6.89 12.77 3.89
CA GLY A 261 5.96 13.28 4.88
C GLY A 261 6.21 14.75 5.23
N LEU A 262 5.17 15.56 5.26
CA LEU A 262 5.18 16.93 5.74
C LEU A 262 4.46 16.99 7.08
N MET A 263 5.19 17.21 8.17
CA MET A 263 4.67 17.22 9.52
C MET A 263 4.89 18.57 10.22
N GLY A 264 4.15 18.82 11.28
CA GLY A 264 4.28 20.04 12.09
C GLY A 264 2.99 20.39 12.79
N ALA A 265 3.08 21.25 13.81
CA ALA A 265 1.93 21.74 14.56
C ALA A 265 0.93 22.49 13.68
N SER A 266 -0.29 22.69 14.16
CA SER A 266 -1.27 23.55 13.48
C SER A 266 -0.70 24.95 13.31
N GLY A 267 -0.84 25.53 12.11
CA GLY A 267 -0.30 26.86 11.78
C GLY A 267 1.21 26.92 11.56
N SER A 268 1.91 25.79 11.43
CA SER A 268 3.34 25.75 11.10
C SER A 268 3.64 26.06 9.63
N GLY A 269 2.63 26.10 8.74
CA GLY A 269 2.80 26.44 7.33
C GLY A 269 2.76 25.26 6.37
N LYS A 270 2.36 24.05 6.80
CA LYS A 270 2.32 22.83 5.96
C LYS A 270 1.51 23.00 4.68
N SER A 271 0.25 23.40 4.78
CA SER A 271 -0.62 23.63 3.60
C SER A 271 -0.12 24.79 2.73
N THR A 272 0.51 25.81 3.33
CA THR A 272 1.16 26.90 2.57
C THR A 272 2.35 26.35 1.77
N LEU A 273 3.19 25.51 2.40
CA LEU A 273 4.30 24.88 1.71
C LEU A 273 3.80 23.96 0.59
N LEU A 274 2.81 23.11 0.86
CA LEU A 274 2.23 22.22 -0.13
C LEU A 274 1.73 23.01 -1.35
N ASN A 275 1.03 24.15 -1.13
CA ASN A 275 0.53 25.01 -2.20
C ASN A 275 1.64 25.76 -2.96
N VAL A 276 2.78 26.02 -2.33
CA VAL A 276 3.95 26.56 -3.04
C VAL A 276 4.62 25.48 -3.90
N LEU A 277 4.76 24.27 -3.35
CA LEU A 277 5.42 23.17 -4.04
C LEU A 277 4.60 22.62 -5.21
N ASN A 278 3.26 22.71 -5.16
CA ASN A 278 2.38 22.25 -6.24
C ASN A 278 2.06 23.32 -7.30
N GLY A 279 2.60 24.53 -7.15
CA GLY A 279 2.42 25.62 -8.10
C GLY A 279 1.21 26.54 -7.85
N ASN A 280 0.32 26.21 -6.89
CA ASN A 280 -0.86 27.02 -6.58
C ASN A 280 -0.51 28.40 -5.96
N LEU A 281 0.61 28.49 -5.25
CA LEU A 281 1.11 29.74 -4.67
C LEU A 281 2.53 30.01 -5.13
N LYS A 282 2.77 31.18 -5.70
CA LYS A 282 4.12 31.59 -6.10
C LYS A 282 4.95 31.96 -4.86
N PRO A 283 6.17 31.42 -4.68
CA PRO A 283 7.05 31.79 -3.59
C PRO A 283 7.48 33.25 -3.70
N THR A 284 7.66 33.93 -2.57
CA THR A 284 8.17 35.31 -2.56
C THR A 284 9.66 35.35 -2.88
N LYS A 285 10.41 34.32 -2.47
CA LYS A 285 11.80 34.07 -2.84
C LYS A 285 11.99 32.57 -3.07
N GLY A 286 13.00 32.24 -3.83
CA GLY A 286 13.34 30.86 -4.16
C GLY A 286 12.64 30.41 -5.45
N LYS A 287 12.84 29.13 -5.79
CA LYS A 287 12.32 28.50 -7.00
C LYS A 287 11.92 27.07 -6.72
N VAL A 288 10.91 26.58 -7.45
CA VAL A 288 10.55 25.16 -7.47
C VAL A 288 10.73 24.65 -8.89
N LEU A 289 11.57 23.64 -9.05
CA LEU A 289 11.94 23.06 -10.34
C LEU A 289 11.55 21.60 -10.42
N ILE A 290 11.05 21.17 -11.58
CA ILE A 290 10.90 19.76 -11.95
C ILE A 290 11.76 19.51 -13.19
N ASN A 291 12.73 18.60 -13.12
CA ASN A 291 13.73 18.38 -14.18
C ASN A 291 14.39 19.68 -14.67
N GLY A 292 14.63 20.64 -13.76
CA GLY A 292 15.23 21.95 -14.07
C GLY A 292 14.24 22.99 -14.62
N ILE A 293 12.97 22.67 -14.85
CA ILE A 293 11.92 23.57 -15.33
C ILE A 293 11.22 24.23 -14.14
N ASP A 294 11.15 25.56 -14.11
CA ASP A 294 10.48 26.31 -13.04
C ASP A 294 8.95 26.25 -13.19
N ILE A 295 8.28 25.62 -12.21
CA ILE A 295 6.82 25.39 -12.24
C ILE A 295 5.98 26.67 -12.20
N HIS A 296 6.56 27.81 -11.80
CA HIS A 296 5.86 29.08 -11.69
C HIS A 296 6.06 30.00 -12.89
N SER A 297 7.00 29.69 -13.78
CA SER A 297 7.30 30.49 -14.96
C SER A 297 6.87 29.85 -16.29
N ASP A 298 6.67 28.53 -16.31
CA ASP A 298 6.37 27.77 -17.53
C ASP A 298 5.23 26.75 -17.28
N ASN A 299 4.03 27.28 -16.99
CA ASN A 299 2.86 26.47 -16.65
C ASN A 299 2.42 25.51 -17.76
N ASP A 300 2.60 25.89 -19.04
CA ASP A 300 2.12 25.08 -20.16
C ASP A 300 2.95 23.79 -20.34
N THR A 301 4.24 23.85 -20.02
CA THR A 301 5.16 22.70 -20.14
C THR A 301 4.99 21.68 -19.01
N ILE A 302 4.36 22.04 -17.90
CA ILE A 302 4.25 21.20 -16.68
C ILE A 302 2.79 20.76 -16.43
N SER A 303 1.87 21.19 -17.30
CA SER A 303 0.47 20.78 -17.19
C SER A 303 0.33 19.25 -17.22
N GLY A 304 -0.35 18.68 -16.21
CA GLY A 304 -0.52 17.23 -16.07
C GLY A 304 0.61 16.49 -15.34
N VAL A 305 1.78 17.12 -15.13
CA VAL A 305 2.91 16.51 -14.39
C VAL A 305 2.63 16.45 -12.89
N ILE A 306 1.88 17.43 -12.35
CA ILE A 306 1.56 17.57 -10.93
C ILE A 306 0.10 17.24 -10.70
N GLY A 307 -0.18 16.34 -9.73
CA GLY A 307 -1.51 16.08 -9.20
C GLY A 307 -1.63 16.62 -7.77
N TYR A 308 -2.84 17.04 -7.39
CA TYR A 308 -3.13 17.55 -6.05
C TYR A 308 -4.43 16.98 -5.49
N VAL A 309 -4.34 16.20 -4.42
CA VAL A 309 -5.49 15.67 -3.69
C VAL A 309 -5.72 16.52 -2.45
N PRO A 310 -6.80 17.33 -2.41
CA PRO A 310 -7.11 18.18 -1.26
C PRO A 310 -7.62 17.38 -0.06
N GLN A 311 -7.65 18.04 1.11
CA GLN A 311 -8.17 17.47 2.34
C GLN A 311 -9.65 17.10 2.21
N ASP A 312 -10.47 18.05 1.75
CA ASP A 312 -11.87 17.82 1.41
C ASP A 312 -11.96 17.14 0.04
N ASP A 313 -12.85 16.17 -0.10
CA ASP A 313 -13.02 15.51 -1.38
C ASP A 313 -13.82 16.37 -2.38
N LEU A 314 -13.55 16.14 -3.69
CA LEU A 314 -14.18 16.83 -4.80
C LEU A 314 -15.23 15.97 -5.50
N LEU A 315 -15.78 14.99 -4.80
CA LEU A 315 -16.70 14.01 -5.35
C LEU A 315 -18.12 14.59 -5.49
N ILE A 316 -18.81 14.17 -6.53
CA ILE A 316 -20.24 14.49 -6.75
C ILE A 316 -21.06 13.38 -6.10
N ASP A 317 -21.78 13.73 -5.05
CA ASP A 317 -22.48 12.79 -4.16
C ASP A 317 -23.57 11.97 -4.88
N GLU A 318 -24.22 12.51 -5.89
CA GLU A 318 -25.30 11.89 -6.66
C GLU A 318 -24.81 10.87 -7.67
N LEU A 319 -23.54 10.95 -8.05
CA LEU A 319 -22.92 10.07 -9.04
C LEU A 319 -22.42 8.78 -8.40
N THR A 320 -22.31 7.72 -9.20
CA THR A 320 -21.62 6.51 -8.80
C THR A 320 -20.11 6.72 -8.75
N VAL A 321 -19.39 5.78 -8.12
CA VAL A 321 -17.93 5.78 -8.12
C VAL A 321 -17.38 5.79 -9.56
N TYR A 322 -17.93 4.92 -10.42
CA TYR A 322 -17.58 4.89 -11.85
C TYR A 322 -17.85 6.23 -12.53
N GLN A 323 -19.04 6.82 -12.35
CA GLN A 323 -19.42 8.06 -13.00
C GLN A 323 -18.54 9.25 -12.59
N ASN A 324 -18.13 9.34 -11.31
CA ASN A 324 -17.20 10.35 -10.85
C ASN A 324 -15.88 10.29 -11.64
N LEU A 325 -15.29 9.09 -11.76
CA LEU A 325 -14.06 8.88 -12.52
C LEU A 325 -14.26 9.09 -14.01
N TYR A 326 -15.37 8.59 -14.59
CA TYR A 326 -15.67 8.70 -16.02
C TYR A 326 -15.78 10.14 -16.47
N TYR A 327 -16.57 10.95 -15.75
CA TYR A 327 -16.72 12.36 -16.12
C TYR A 327 -15.43 13.16 -15.90
N ALA A 328 -14.66 12.86 -14.87
CA ALA A 328 -13.35 13.46 -14.66
C ALA A 328 -12.37 13.11 -15.80
N ALA A 329 -12.35 11.85 -16.24
CA ALA A 329 -11.56 11.42 -17.40
C ALA A 329 -12.01 12.12 -18.68
N LYS A 330 -13.32 12.20 -18.94
CA LYS A 330 -13.88 12.85 -20.13
C LYS A 330 -13.57 14.35 -20.18
N LEU A 331 -13.51 15.03 -19.04
CA LEU A 331 -13.09 16.44 -18.95
C LEU A 331 -11.58 16.62 -19.13
N SER A 332 -10.79 15.61 -18.79
CA SER A 332 -9.33 15.67 -18.87
C SER A 332 -8.81 15.31 -20.27
N PHE A 333 -9.50 14.44 -21.00
CA PHE A 333 -9.09 13.85 -22.28
C PHE A 333 -10.16 14.09 -23.33
N SER A 334 -10.21 15.31 -23.88
CA SER A 334 -11.25 15.75 -24.84
C SER A 334 -11.27 14.94 -26.13
N ASP A 335 -10.12 14.40 -26.54
CA ASP A 335 -9.93 13.71 -27.82
C ASP A 335 -10.01 12.18 -27.70
N ALA A 336 -10.12 11.65 -26.48
CA ALA A 336 -10.20 10.20 -26.24
C ALA A 336 -11.60 9.66 -26.59
N SER A 337 -11.65 8.48 -27.18
CA SER A 337 -12.89 7.75 -27.45
C SER A 337 -13.54 7.27 -26.14
N GLU A 338 -14.84 6.93 -26.20
CA GLU A 338 -15.55 6.41 -25.03
C GLU A 338 -14.96 5.09 -24.53
N ASP A 339 -14.50 4.22 -25.44
CA ASP A 339 -13.86 2.94 -25.09
C ASP A 339 -12.50 3.15 -24.39
N GLU A 340 -11.71 4.14 -24.81
CA GLU A 340 -10.43 4.49 -24.16
C GLU A 340 -10.66 5.06 -22.76
N ILE A 341 -11.67 5.91 -22.61
CA ILE A 341 -12.06 6.47 -21.30
C ILE A 341 -12.54 5.34 -20.37
N ASP A 342 -13.40 4.44 -20.86
CA ASP A 342 -13.86 3.30 -20.04
C ASP A 342 -12.68 2.42 -19.62
N ALA A 343 -11.80 2.06 -20.53
CA ALA A 343 -10.61 1.26 -20.21
C ALA A 343 -9.72 1.92 -19.15
N LEU A 344 -9.52 3.25 -19.24
CA LEU A 344 -8.75 4.02 -18.26
C LEU A 344 -9.43 4.01 -16.88
N VAL A 345 -10.75 4.21 -16.83
CA VAL A 345 -11.51 4.20 -15.59
C VAL A 345 -11.48 2.82 -14.94
N GLN A 346 -11.71 1.75 -15.72
CA GLN A 346 -11.65 0.37 -15.21
C GLN A 346 -10.26 0.02 -14.64
N LYS A 347 -9.19 0.39 -15.36
CA LYS A 347 -7.80 0.24 -14.89
C LYS A 347 -7.58 0.99 -13.57
N THR A 348 -8.11 2.22 -13.47
CA THR A 348 -7.97 3.04 -12.25
C THR A 348 -8.72 2.42 -11.07
N LEU A 349 -9.96 1.95 -11.27
CA LEU A 349 -10.75 1.26 -10.25
C LEU A 349 -10.06 0.00 -9.73
N GLN A 350 -9.44 -0.77 -10.62
CA GLN A 350 -8.68 -1.97 -10.26
C GLN A 350 -7.43 -1.61 -9.46
N ASN A 351 -6.64 -0.63 -9.92
CA ASN A 351 -5.43 -0.18 -9.23
C ASN A 351 -5.70 0.38 -7.83
N LEU A 352 -6.89 0.93 -7.62
CA LEU A 352 -7.32 1.46 -6.32
C LEU A 352 -8.01 0.40 -5.43
N GLY A 353 -8.28 -0.80 -5.96
CA GLY A 353 -9.00 -1.85 -5.24
C GLY A 353 -10.43 -1.48 -4.87
N ILE A 354 -11.12 -0.72 -5.73
CA ILE A 354 -12.51 -0.24 -5.52
C ILE A 354 -13.47 -0.63 -6.66
N HIS A 355 -13.05 -1.54 -7.52
CA HIS A 355 -13.86 -2.01 -8.64
C HIS A 355 -15.21 -2.60 -8.19
N GLU A 356 -15.26 -3.32 -7.06
CA GLU A 356 -16.48 -3.95 -6.56
C GLU A 356 -17.59 -2.96 -6.17
N ILE A 357 -17.23 -1.70 -5.92
CA ILE A 357 -18.18 -0.64 -5.52
C ILE A 357 -18.47 0.38 -6.64
N GLN A 358 -18.05 0.11 -7.86
CA GLN A 358 -18.11 1.07 -8.97
C GLN A 358 -19.53 1.59 -9.26
N ASP A 359 -20.55 0.74 -9.06
CA ASP A 359 -21.94 1.05 -9.31
C ASP A 359 -22.65 1.71 -8.13
N LEU A 360 -21.98 1.79 -6.96
CA LEU A 360 -22.54 2.45 -5.80
C LEU A 360 -22.41 3.97 -5.94
N LYS A 361 -23.46 4.70 -5.55
CA LYS A 361 -23.38 6.15 -5.41
C LYS A 361 -22.39 6.51 -4.32
N VAL A 362 -21.64 7.60 -4.52
CA VAL A 362 -20.71 8.08 -3.51
C VAL A 362 -21.43 8.49 -2.22
N GLY A 363 -22.59 9.16 -2.35
CA GLY A 363 -23.39 9.63 -1.23
C GLY A 363 -22.69 10.77 -0.46
N ASN A 364 -23.44 11.42 0.41
CA ASN A 364 -22.92 12.49 1.25
C ASN A 364 -22.38 11.97 2.60
N PRO A 365 -21.61 12.76 3.35
CA PRO A 365 -21.07 12.36 4.64
C PRO A 365 -22.10 11.93 5.70
N LEU A 366 -23.36 12.38 5.57
CA LEU A 366 -24.46 12.03 6.47
C LEU A 366 -25.18 10.75 6.05
N GLN A 367 -25.19 10.44 4.74
CA GLN A 367 -25.77 9.23 4.16
C GLN A 367 -24.68 8.45 3.43
N LYS A 368 -23.81 7.82 4.19
CA LYS A 368 -22.66 7.08 3.67
C LYS A 368 -23.10 5.82 2.94
N THR A 369 -22.89 5.77 1.62
CA THR A 369 -23.07 4.58 0.79
C THR A 369 -21.77 3.80 0.65
N ILE A 370 -20.62 4.50 0.70
CA ILE A 370 -19.28 3.93 0.69
C ILE A 370 -18.51 4.34 1.95
N SER A 371 -17.48 3.57 2.35
CA SER A 371 -16.66 3.89 3.52
C SER A 371 -15.81 5.14 3.30
N GLY A 372 -15.32 5.75 4.40
CA GLY A 372 -14.42 6.91 4.33
C GLY A 372 -13.14 6.59 3.55
N GLY A 373 -12.56 5.41 3.76
CA GLY A 373 -11.38 4.95 3.03
C GLY A 373 -11.65 4.73 1.54
N GLN A 374 -12.80 4.17 1.18
CA GLN A 374 -13.23 4.03 -0.22
C GLN A 374 -13.42 5.41 -0.87
N ARG A 375 -14.09 6.34 -0.17
CA ARG A 375 -14.30 7.71 -0.63
C ARG A 375 -12.96 8.42 -0.90
N LYS A 376 -11.99 8.28 0.00
CA LYS A 376 -10.65 8.86 -0.17
C LYS A 376 -9.88 8.24 -1.34
N ARG A 377 -10.03 6.93 -1.58
CA ARG A 377 -9.46 6.27 -2.77
C ARG A 377 -10.05 6.78 -4.07
N VAL A 378 -11.37 7.02 -4.12
CA VAL A 378 -12.01 7.63 -5.31
C VAL A 378 -11.45 9.04 -5.55
N ASN A 379 -11.29 9.85 -4.49
CA ASN A 379 -10.72 11.19 -4.59
C ASN A 379 -9.27 11.17 -5.11
N ILE A 380 -8.44 10.24 -4.63
CA ILE A 380 -7.09 10.00 -5.17
C ILE A 380 -7.18 9.57 -6.65
N GLY A 381 -8.16 8.73 -6.98
CA GLY A 381 -8.41 8.25 -8.34
C GLY A 381 -8.64 9.35 -9.36
N LEU A 382 -9.36 10.42 -8.98
CA LEU A 382 -9.59 11.57 -9.86
C LEU A 382 -8.27 12.16 -10.38
N GLU A 383 -7.28 12.29 -9.50
CA GLU A 383 -5.97 12.82 -9.89
C GLU A 383 -5.11 11.77 -10.64
N LEU A 384 -5.24 10.49 -10.28
CA LEU A 384 -4.47 9.42 -10.93
C LEU A 384 -4.86 9.15 -12.38
N LEU A 385 -6.07 9.55 -12.82
CA LEU A 385 -6.50 9.46 -14.21
C LEU A 385 -5.51 10.13 -15.17
N ARG A 386 -4.89 11.25 -14.75
CA ARG A 386 -3.89 11.98 -15.53
C ARG A 386 -2.48 11.42 -15.42
N GLU A 387 -2.29 10.33 -14.67
CA GLU A 387 -1.01 9.69 -14.42
C GLU A 387 0.11 10.66 -13.97
N PRO A 388 -0.12 11.59 -13.01
CA PRO A 388 0.88 12.59 -12.62
C PRO A 388 2.15 11.94 -12.13
N TYR A 389 3.30 12.58 -12.35
CA TYR A 389 4.60 12.11 -11.85
C TYR A 389 4.86 12.55 -10.42
N VAL A 390 4.40 13.75 -10.06
CA VAL A 390 4.48 14.29 -8.69
C VAL A 390 3.07 14.44 -8.14
N LEU A 391 2.82 13.85 -6.96
CA LEU A 391 1.50 13.89 -6.33
C LEU A 391 1.61 14.55 -4.96
N PHE A 392 0.80 15.58 -4.73
CA PHE A 392 0.64 16.23 -3.44
C PHE A 392 -0.68 15.82 -2.82
N VAL A 393 -0.64 15.36 -1.56
CA VAL A 393 -1.82 14.84 -0.86
C VAL A 393 -1.94 15.53 0.49
N ASP A 394 -3.05 16.23 0.70
CA ASP A 394 -3.29 16.97 1.94
C ASP A 394 -4.17 16.13 2.89
N GLU A 395 -3.63 15.76 4.04
CA GLU A 395 -4.26 15.03 5.14
C GLU A 395 -5.11 13.81 4.72
N PRO A 396 -4.54 12.82 3.98
CA PRO A 396 -5.33 11.70 3.43
C PRO A 396 -5.93 10.78 4.49
N THR A 397 -5.43 10.83 5.72
CA THR A 397 -5.84 9.96 6.83
C THR A 397 -6.84 10.62 7.78
N SER A 398 -7.16 11.90 7.57
CA SER A 398 -8.07 12.65 8.43
C SER A 398 -9.48 12.04 8.44
N GLY A 399 -10.00 11.77 9.65
CA GLY A 399 -11.35 11.21 9.83
C GLY A 399 -11.51 9.73 9.47
N LEU A 400 -10.41 9.01 9.20
CA LEU A 400 -10.42 7.58 8.90
C LEU A 400 -10.12 6.72 10.13
N SER A 401 -10.52 5.45 10.07
CA SER A 401 -10.06 4.43 11.02
C SER A 401 -8.55 4.19 10.85
N SER A 402 -7.89 3.62 11.87
CA SER A 402 -6.46 3.29 11.79
C SER A 402 -6.16 2.38 10.59
N ARG A 403 -7.00 1.37 10.37
CA ARG A 403 -6.85 0.42 9.26
C ARG A 403 -7.04 1.09 7.89
N ASP A 404 -8.06 1.95 7.74
CA ASP A 404 -8.27 2.67 6.48
C ASP A 404 -7.12 3.63 6.21
N SER A 405 -6.59 4.28 7.26
CA SER A 405 -5.42 5.17 7.17
C SER A 405 -4.18 4.43 6.69
N GLU A 406 -3.90 3.25 7.25
CA GLU A 406 -2.80 2.39 6.80
C GLU A 406 -2.98 1.97 5.34
N ASN A 407 -4.20 1.55 4.96
CA ASN A 407 -4.50 1.14 3.58
C ASN A 407 -4.31 2.27 2.56
N ILE A 408 -4.65 3.51 2.92
CA ILE A 408 -4.43 4.68 2.04
C ILE A 408 -2.92 4.98 1.95
N MET A 409 -2.21 4.93 3.06
CA MET A 409 -0.77 5.21 3.06
C MET A 409 0.03 4.13 2.34
N ASP A 410 -0.37 2.86 2.45
CA ASP A 410 0.25 1.76 1.69
C ASP A 410 0.01 1.92 0.18
N LEU A 411 -1.20 2.31 -0.24
CA LEU A 411 -1.48 2.67 -1.64
C LEU A 411 -0.55 3.80 -2.14
N LEU A 412 -0.38 4.86 -1.35
CA LEU A 412 0.52 5.96 -1.70
C LEU A 412 1.98 5.49 -1.76
N LYS A 413 2.39 4.61 -0.85
CA LYS A 413 3.72 3.99 -0.87
C LYS A 413 3.91 3.14 -2.13
N GLU A 414 2.95 2.30 -2.49
CA GLU A 414 2.98 1.52 -3.74
C GLU A 414 3.13 2.42 -4.97
N LEU A 415 2.34 3.50 -5.05
CA LEU A 415 2.45 4.47 -6.14
C LEU A 415 3.84 5.13 -6.20
N SER A 416 4.45 5.43 -5.04
CA SER A 416 5.80 5.96 -5.02
C SER A 416 6.81 4.94 -5.56
N LEU A 417 6.67 3.67 -5.18
CA LEU A 417 7.52 2.59 -5.66
C LEU A 417 7.38 2.34 -7.17
N LYS A 418 6.20 2.62 -7.72
CA LYS A 418 5.94 2.64 -9.18
C LYS A 418 6.56 3.85 -9.90
N GLY A 419 7.36 4.65 -9.21
CA GLY A 419 8.13 5.75 -9.79
C GLY A 419 7.54 7.14 -9.61
N LYS A 420 6.45 7.31 -8.84
CA LYS A 420 5.93 8.64 -8.52
C LYS A 420 6.70 9.27 -7.35
N LEU A 421 6.80 10.60 -7.34
CA LEU A 421 7.22 11.34 -6.15
C LEU A 421 5.97 11.84 -5.43
N ILE A 422 5.83 11.49 -4.14
CA ILE A 422 4.60 11.79 -3.40
C ILE A 422 4.92 12.58 -2.14
N PHE A 423 4.28 13.74 -1.99
CA PHE A 423 4.32 14.55 -0.78
C PHE A 423 3.00 14.44 -0.04
N VAL A 424 3.05 14.09 1.24
CA VAL A 424 1.85 13.90 2.07
C VAL A 424 1.93 14.79 3.30
N VAL A 425 0.97 15.68 3.46
CA VAL A 425 0.74 16.36 4.74
C VAL A 425 0.05 15.38 5.68
N ILE A 426 0.62 15.16 6.84
CA ILE A 426 0.07 14.23 7.82
C ILE A 426 0.12 14.79 9.24
N HIS A 427 -0.94 14.53 10.00
CA HIS A 427 -1.04 14.82 11.42
C HIS A 427 -1.00 13.53 12.23
N GLN A 428 -0.17 13.45 13.27
CA GLN A 428 -0.11 12.37 14.25
C GLN A 428 -0.26 10.95 13.65
N PRO A 429 0.66 10.53 12.76
CA PRO A 429 0.61 9.20 12.17
C PRO A 429 0.81 8.11 13.24
N SER A 430 0.22 6.93 13.02
CA SER A 430 0.59 5.74 13.78
C SER A 430 2.06 5.37 13.55
N SER A 431 2.61 4.53 14.42
CA SER A 431 3.98 4.00 14.26
C SER A 431 4.23 3.44 12.86
N ASP A 432 3.27 2.68 12.36
CA ASP A 432 3.40 1.96 11.10
C ASP A 432 3.38 2.93 9.91
N ILE A 433 2.45 3.87 9.90
CA ILE A 433 2.39 4.93 8.89
C ILE A 433 3.67 5.77 8.90
N PHE A 434 4.18 6.10 10.10
CA PHE A 434 5.40 6.87 10.24
C PHE A 434 6.62 6.20 9.59
N LYS A 435 6.71 4.89 9.71
CA LYS A 435 7.78 4.07 9.10
C LYS A 435 7.68 3.93 7.58
N MET A 436 6.51 4.20 6.96
CA MET A 436 6.33 4.11 5.51
C MET A 436 7.01 5.25 4.75
N PHE A 437 7.25 6.38 5.40
CA PHE A 437 7.91 7.52 4.76
C PHE A 437 9.40 7.25 4.51
N ASP A 438 9.87 7.66 3.33
CA ASP A 438 11.31 7.65 3.01
C ASP A 438 12.03 8.81 3.65
N LYS A 439 11.36 9.98 3.70
CA LYS A 439 11.84 11.18 4.39
C LYS A 439 10.70 11.95 5.05
N LEU A 440 11.06 12.73 6.05
CA LEU A 440 10.17 13.68 6.72
C LEU A 440 10.74 15.08 6.65
N LEU A 441 9.90 16.04 6.35
CA LEU A 441 10.12 17.45 6.60
C LEU A 441 9.21 17.89 7.76
N ILE A 442 9.80 18.40 8.83
CA ILE A 442 9.07 18.89 9.99
C ILE A 442 9.19 20.41 10.08
N LEU A 443 8.03 21.07 10.13
CA LEU A 443 7.92 22.51 10.30
C LEU A 443 7.45 22.88 11.69
N ASP A 444 8.04 23.91 12.28
CA ASP A 444 7.53 24.53 13.50
C ASP A 444 6.79 25.83 13.20
N VAL A 445 6.09 26.35 14.21
CA VAL A 445 5.25 27.56 14.11
C VAL A 445 6.06 28.73 13.55
N GLY A 446 5.46 29.44 12.57
CA GLY A 446 6.11 30.56 11.87
C GLY A 446 6.91 30.16 10.64
N GLY A 447 6.72 28.92 10.15
CA GLY A 447 7.31 28.42 8.91
C GLY A 447 8.80 28.06 9.00
N TYR A 448 9.26 27.71 10.18
CA TYR A 448 10.65 27.29 10.39
C TYR A 448 10.82 25.80 10.09
N PRO A 449 11.69 25.39 9.13
CA PRO A 449 12.09 24.00 9.00
C PRO A 449 12.97 23.62 10.20
N ILE A 450 12.67 22.48 10.83
CA ILE A 450 13.38 22.04 12.03
C ILE A 450 13.95 20.63 11.90
N TYR A 451 13.55 19.89 10.87
CA TYR A 451 14.09 18.58 10.51
C TYR A 451 13.81 18.26 9.05
N TYR A 452 14.75 17.61 8.38
CA TYR A 452 14.60 17.00 7.07
C TYR A 452 15.49 15.76 6.97
N GLY A 453 14.90 14.56 6.87
CA GLY A 453 15.66 13.30 6.85
C GLY A 453 14.79 12.06 7.12
N ASN A 454 15.46 10.97 7.51
CA ASN A 454 14.80 9.70 7.80
C ASN A 454 13.84 9.82 9.01
N PRO A 455 12.61 9.24 8.94
CA PRO A 455 11.62 9.31 10.03
C PRO A 455 12.15 8.80 11.38
N ILE A 456 12.83 7.66 11.38
CA ILE A 456 13.31 7.03 12.62
C ILE A 456 14.44 7.86 13.26
N GLU A 457 15.33 8.41 12.45
CA GLU A 457 16.42 9.29 12.89
C GLU A 457 15.90 10.62 13.47
N ALA A 458 14.70 11.07 13.07
CA ALA A 458 14.09 12.27 13.62
C ALA A 458 13.95 12.19 15.15
N ILE A 459 13.54 11.05 15.69
CA ILE A 459 13.36 10.86 17.13
C ILE A 459 14.70 10.96 17.85
N THR A 460 15.73 10.30 17.33
CA THR A 460 17.11 10.38 17.88
C THR A 460 17.64 11.80 17.85
N TYR A 461 17.39 12.54 16.75
CA TYR A 461 17.79 13.93 16.60
C TYR A 461 17.17 14.84 17.68
N PHE A 462 15.84 14.80 17.84
CA PHE A 462 15.15 15.64 18.81
C PHE A 462 15.49 15.24 20.26
N LYS A 463 15.57 13.96 20.58
CA LYS A 463 16.01 13.46 21.90
C LYS A 463 17.45 13.89 22.20
N GLY A 464 18.34 13.78 21.22
CA GLY A 464 19.75 14.16 21.36
C GLY A 464 19.93 15.64 21.71
N ILE A 465 19.25 16.54 20.97
CA ILE A 465 19.32 18.00 21.24
C ILE A 465 18.68 18.35 22.58
N ALA A 466 17.57 17.68 22.94
CA ALA A 466 16.89 17.93 24.21
C ALA A 466 17.62 17.34 25.44
N GLY A 467 18.71 16.57 25.22
CA GLY A 467 19.54 16.00 26.30
C GLY A 467 18.91 14.79 27.00
N PHE A 468 18.10 14.00 26.30
CA PHE A 468 17.57 12.76 26.87
C PHE A 468 18.67 11.69 26.99
N VAL A 469 18.67 10.97 28.10
CA VAL A 469 19.65 9.91 28.38
C VAL A 469 19.46 8.70 27.44
N ASP A 470 18.20 8.44 27.05
CA ASP A 470 17.79 7.34 26.17
C ASP A 470 17.72 7.74 24.68
N LYS A 471 18.52 8.72 24.26
CA LYS A 471 18.51 9.26 22.89
C LYS A 471 18.62 8.20 21.80
N ASP A 472 19.36 7.12 22.05
CA ASP A 472 19.59 6.03 21.09
C ASP A 472 18.44 5.01 21.04
N ARG A 473 17.46 5.11 21.95
CA ARG A 473 16.23 4.28 21.94
C ARG A 473 15.12 5.01 21.19
N ASN A 474 15.07 4.80 19.90
CA ASN A 474 14.06 5.38 18.99
C ASN A 474 12.96 4.39 18.63
N VAL A 475 13.19 3.10 18.84
CA VAL A 475 12.27 2.00 18.57
C VAL A 475 12.09 1.17 19.85
N CYS A 476 10.89 0.70 20.12
CA CYS A 476 10.64 -0.22 21.23
C CYS A 476 11.35 -1.55 20.95
N ALA A 477 12.19 -2.00 21.90
CA ALA A 477 12.97 -3.23 21.74
C ALA A 477 12.08 -4.50 21.70
N GLU A 478 10.88 -4.46 22.27
CA GLU A 478 9.96 -5.58 22.36
C GLU A 478 9.06 -5.69 21.11
N CYS A 479 8.44 -4.57 20.68
CA CYS A 479 7.41 -4.58 19.62
C CYS A 479 7.81 -3.81 18.36
N GLY A 480 9.02 -3.24 18.30
CA GLY A 480 9.46 -2.46 17.14
C GLY A 480 8.68 -1.16 16.89
N ASN A 481 7.79 -0.74 17.80
CA ASN A 481 6.99 0.46 17.64
C ASN A 481 7.81 1.73 17.85
N VAL A 482 7.49 2.72 17.05
CA VAL A 482 8.01 4.09 17.13
C VAL A 482 6.90 4.99 17.66
N ASN A 483 7.22 5.94 18.50
CA ASN A 483 6.24 6.93 18.98
C ASN A 483 6.52 8.31 18.35
N PRO A 484 5.87 8.67 17.24
CA PRO A 484 6.06 9.96 16.57
C PRO A 484 5.62 11.16 17.44
N GLU A 485 4.67 10.96 18.37
CA GLU A 485 4.20 12.03 19.26
C GLU A 485 5.32 12.55 20.17
N GLN A 486 6.33 11.73 20.49
CA GLN A 486 7.48 12.16 21.28
C GLN A 486 8.19 13.36 20.65
N ILE A 487 8.24 13.42 19.31
CA ILE A 487 8.85 14.54 18.57
C ILE A 487 8.14 15.85 18.96
N PHE A 488 6.81 15.86 18.86
CA PHE A 488 6.02 17.07 19.18
C PHE A 488 6.03 17.40 20.66
N ASN A 489 6.00 16.40 21.55
CA ASN A 489 6.14 16.59 22.98
C ASN A 489 7.49 17.25 23.33
N ILE A 490 8.57 16.89 22.65
CA ILE A 490 9.89 17.52 22.84
C ILE A 490 9.88 18.96 22.31
N ILE A 491 9.39 19.16 21.08
CA ILE A 491 9.38 20.49 20.43
C ILE A 491 8.52 21.48 21.22
N GLU A 492 7.36 21.03 21.73
CA GLU A 492 6.38 21.88 22.42
C GLU A 492 6.57 21.93 23.93
N THR A 493 7.64 21.32 24.48
CA THR A 493 7.93 21.35 25.92
C THR A 493 7.93 22.78 26.44
N LYS A 494 7.07 23.04 27.45
CA LYS A 494 6.93 24.36 28.10
C LYS A 494 7.89 24.50 29.27
N MET A 495 8.26 25.73 29.58
CA MET A 495 9.00 26.05 30.78
C MET A 495 8.05 25.92 32.01
N VAL A 496 8.63 25.47 33.13
CA VAL A 496 7.97 25.40 34.42
C VAL A 496 8.40 26.61 35.25
N ASN A 497 7.47 27.29 35.89
CA ASN A 497 7.77 28.39 36.79
C ASN A 497 8.21 27.87 38.17
N GLU A 498 8.55 28.79 39.07
CA GLU A 498 8.97 28.50 40.45
C GLU A 498 7.90 27.77 41.30
N TYR A 499 6.62 27.83 40.89
CA TYR A 499 5.51 27.14 41.54
C TYR A 499 5.21 25.74 40.92
N GLY A 500 6.02 25.26 40.00
CA GLY A 500 5.82 23.96 39.34
C GLY A 500 4.72 23.95 38.26
N THR A 501 4.19 25.13 37.87
CA THR A 501 3.17 25.23 36.83
C THR A 501 3.76 25.54 35.47
N PHE A 502 3.18 24.99 34.39
CA PHE A 502 3.63 25.26 33.02
C PHE A 502 3.34 26.71 32.61
N THR A 503 4.34 27.35 32.07
CA THR A 503 4.21 28.69 31.47
C THR A 503 3.75 28.57 30.00
N ASN A 504 3.39 29.72 29.39
CA ASN A 504 3.09 29.77 27.95
C ASN A 504 4.35 29.80 27.08
N GLN A 505 5.55 29.82 27.67
CA GLN A 505 6.81 29.87 26.94
C GLN A 505 7.36 28.45 26.71
N ARG A 506 7.75 28.15 25.49
CA ARG A 506 8.45 26.90 25.16
C ARG A 506 9.87 26.93 25.68
N LYS A 507 10.39 25.77 26.12
CA LYS A 507 11.80 25.59 26.54
C LYS A 507 12.78 25.92 25.39
N VAL A 508 12.44 25.55 24.17
CA VAL A 508 13.19 25.86 22.95
C VAL A 508 12.24 26.57 21.97
N THR A 509 12.64 27.73 21.48
CA THR A 509 11.83 28.50 20.53
C THR A 509 11.91 27.92 19.11
N PRO A 510 10.91 28.15 18.21
CA PRO A 510 10.96 27.71 16.83
C PRO A 510 12.23 28.15 16.09
N LYS A 511 12.66 29.40 16.30
CA LYS A 511 13.90 29.93 15.73
C LYS A 511 15.11 29.14 16.21
N LYS A 512 15.16 28.76 17.50
CA LYS A 512 16.28 27.99 18.05
C LYS A 512 16.34 26.57 17.50
N TRP A 513 15.17 25.94 17.29
CA TRP A 513 15.09 24.65 16.61
C TRP A 513 15.60 24.74 15.17
N ASN A 514 15.29 25.81 14.46
CA ASN A 514 15.81 26.05 13.12
C ASN A 514 17.35 26.26 13.11
N GLU A 515 17.91 27.00 14.09
CA GLU A 515 19.37 27.14 14.23
C GLU A 515 20.06 25.78 14.47
N PHE A 516 19.43 24.87 15.22
CA PHE A 516 19.94 23.51 15.36
C PHE A 516 19.85 22.72 14.05
N PHE A 517 18.75 22.87 13.31
CA PHE A 517 18.57 22.25 12.00
C PHE A 517 19.68 22.67 11.03
N GLU A 518 19.91 23.97 10.89
CA GLU A 518 20.96 24.51 10.00
C GLU A 518 22.39 24.06 10.38
N LYS A 519 22.60 23.81 11.68
CA LYS A 519 23.90 23.36 12.19
C LYS A 519 24.14 21.85 11.99
N HIS A 520 23.14 21.02 12.09
CA HIS A 520 23.29 19.57 12.17
C HIS A 520 22.83 18.81 10.93
N ILE A 521 21.99 19.43 10.10
CA ILE A 521 21.47 18.80 8.91
C ILE A 521 21.96 19.56 7.68
N SER A 522 22.67 18.87 6.81
CA SER A 522 23.18 19.45 5.57
C SER A 522 22.03 19.79 4.63
N PRO A 523 22.11 20.89 3.86
CA PRO A 523 21.13 21.20 2.84
C PRO A 523 20.97 20.04 1.87
N PRO A 524 19.75 19.71 1.45
CA PRO A 524 19.52 18.66 0.49
C PRO A 524 20.17 19.00 -0.85
N GLN A 525 20.84 18.03 -1.46
CA GLN A 525 21.46 18.18 -2.78
C GLN A 525 21.06 16.97 -3.63
N ILE A 526 20.66 17.23 -4.87
CA ILE A 526 20.59 16.17 -5.87
C ILE A 526 22.03 15.81 -6.26
N GLN A 527 22.38 14.53 -6.20
CA GLN A 527 23.60 14.05 -6.82
C GLN A 527 23.48 14.28 -8.32
N THR A 528 24.16 15.28 -8.85
CA THR A 528 24.25 15.53 -10.29
C THR A 528 24.93 14.32 -10.95
N HIS A 529 24.14 13.34 -11.34
CA HIS A 529 24.56 12.43 -12.40
C HIS A 529 24.66 13.28 -13.68
N GLN A 530 25.84 13.26 -14.30
CA GLN A 530 26.25 13.93 -15.54
C GLN A 530 25.08 14.29 -16.45
N GLU A 531 25.11 15.52 -17.01
CA GLU A 531 24.18 16.10 -17.99
C GLU A 531 23.17 15.10 -18.56
N ARG A 532 22.02 14.99 -17.90
CA ARG A 532 20.91 14.21 -18.47
C ARG A 532 20.42 15.02 -19.67
N PRO A 533 20.31 14.41 -20.86
CA PRO A 533 19.66 15.08 -21.97
C PRO A 533 18.28 15.57 -21.48
N SER A 534 17.89 16.76 -21.91
CA SER A 534 16.55 17.29 -21.69
C SER A 534 15.54 16.32 -22.31
N THR A 535 15.19 15.27 -21.57
CA THR A 535 14.13 14.35 -21.94
C THR A 535 12.85 15.14 -21.89
N HIS A 536 12.26 15.36 -23.04
CA HIS A 536 10.91 15.88 -23.16
C HIS A 536 10.03 14.99 -22.27
N LEU A 537 9.52 15.57 -21.17
CA LEU A 537 8.47 14.93 -20.38
C LEU A 537 7.38 14.54 -21.39
N LYS A 538 7.15 13.25 -21.60
CA LYS A 538 5.99 12.78 -22.36
C LYS A 538 4.80 13.15 -21.50
N ILE A 539 4.24 14.32 -21.77
CA ILE A 539 2.93 14.70 -21.24
C ILE A 539 1.98 13.65 -21.82
N PRO A 540 1.22 12.90 -21.02
CA PRO A 540 0.13 12.08 -21.53
C PRO A 540 -0.78 12.98 -22.36
N PRO A 541 -1.26 12.52 -23.51
CA PRO A 541 -2.08 13.32 -24.41
C PRO A 541 -3.30 13.90 -23.74
#